data_7ecc3e6dc7ed18712edcb6397fb5479e
#
_entry.id   7ecc3e6dc7ed18712edcb6397fb5479e
#
_cell.length_a   1.000
_cell.length_b   1.000
_cell.length_c   1.000
_cell.angle_alpha   90.00
_cell.angle_beta   90.00
_cell.angle_gamma   90.00
#
_symmetry.space_group_name_H-M   'P 1'
#
loop_
_entity.id
_entity.type
_entity.pdbx_description
1 polymer ?
#
loop_
_entity_poly.entity_id
_entity_poly.type
_entity_poly.pdbx_seq_one_letter_code
_entity_poly.pdbx_strand_id
1 'polypeptide(L)'
;MTDEFANPVQVVMDAADPARLAQFWATALGYVVQPPPEGFDSWPDFLSSIGVPESAWNSRSAVVDPRGRGPRLFFQQVPESKTAKNRVHVDVNAVVAEGGDTARVEPDARRAAVTRWVDVVVAAGATTVQTVEEQGEHWVVLQDPEGNEFCVH
;
A
#
# COMPACT_ATOMS: atom_id res chain seq x y z
N MET A 1 7.94 20.05 27.30
CA MET A 1 8.60 19.08 26.39
C MET A 1 8.11 19.39 24.99
N THR A 2 8.95 19.91 24.16
CA THR A 2 8.65 20.06 22.74
C THR A 2 8.66 18.65 22.17
N ASP A 3 7.49 18.14 21.75
CA ASP A 3 7.40 16.96 20.93
C ASP A 3 8.21 17.25 19.65
N GLU A 4 9.46 16.80 19.61
CA GLU A 4 10.25 16.80 18.37
C GLU A 4 9.70 15.68 17.49
N PHE A 5 8.71 16.02 16.69
CA PHE A 5 8.19 15.10 15.67
C PHE A 5 9.20 14.99 14.54
N ALA A 6 9.49 13.77 14.14
CA ALA A 6 10.13 13.54 12.85
C ALA A 6 9.28 14.17 11.73
N ASN A 7 9.91 14.64 10.68
CA ASN A 7 9.19 15.15 9.52
C ASN A 7 8.28 14.06 8.93
N PRO A 8 7.01 14.36 8.66
CA PRO A 8 6.11 13.40 8.04
C PRO A 8 6.61 13.03 6.65
N VAL A 9 6.51 11.75 6.31
CA VAL A 9 6.92 11.22 5.01
C VAL A 9 5.67 10.84 4.21
N GLN A 10 5.68 11.15 2.91
CA GLN A 10 4.76 10.62 1.92
C GLN A 10 5.53 9.71 0.97
N VAL A 11 5.00 8.54 0.67
CA VAL A 11 5.55 7.67 -0.38
C VAL A 11 4.81 7.96 -1.68
N VAL A 12 5.55 8.23 -2.74
CA VAL A 12 4.98 8.43 -4.09
C VAL A 12 5.37 7.25 -4.96
N MET A 13 4.38 6.65 -5.62
CA MET A 13 4.57 5.53 -6.54
C MET A 13 4.05 5.94 -7.93
N ASP A 14 4.89 5.73 -8.93
CA ASP A 14 4.48 5.86 -10.32
C ASP A 14 3.57 4.69 -10.71
N ALA A 15 2.54 4.94 -11.50
CA ALA A 15 1.51 3.98 -11.84
C ALA A 15 1.04 4.14 -13.28
N ALA A 16 0.65 3.05 -13.91
CA ALA A 16 -0.12 3.08 -15.16
C ALA A 16 -1.61 3.34 -14.86
N ASP A 17 -2.13 2.75 -13.77
CA ASP A 17 -3.51 2.89 -13.30
C ASP A 17 -3.56 3.23 -11.79
N PRO A 18 -3.45 4.53 -11.43
CA PRO A 18 -3.44 4.98 -10.04
C PRO A 18 -4.62 4.49 -9.19
N ALA A 19 -5.83 4.46 -9.73
CA ALA A 19 -7.01 4.03 -8.98
C ALA A 19 -6.94 2.54 -8.62
N ARG A 20 -6.55 1.69 -9.58
CA ARG A 20 -6.38 0.25 -9.36
C ARG A 20 -5.27 -0.03 -8.36
N LEU A 21 -4.14 0.66 -8.50
CA LEU A 21 -3.00 0.48 -7.60
C LEU A 21 -3.33 0.95 -6.17
N ALA A 22 -4.09 2.05 -6.04
CA ALA A 22 -4.59 2.52 -4.74
C ALA A 22 -5.51 1.50 -4.06
N GLN A 23 -6.42 0.84 -4.79
CA GLN A 23 -7.28 -0.20 -4.23
C GLN A 23 -6.46 -1.38 -3.69
N PHE A 24 -5.45 -1.81 -4.44
CA PHE A 24 -4.54 -2.86 -3.99
C PHE A 24 -3.83 -2.48 -2.69
N TRP A 25 -3.17 -1.31 -2.66
CA TRP A 25 -2.41 -0.87 -1.49
C TRP A 25 -3.29 -0.54 -0.29
N ALA A 26 -4.53 -0.10 -0.51
CA ALA A 26 -5.51 0.03 0.59
C ALA A 26 -5.74 -1.33 1.27
N THR A 27 -5.93 -2.39 0.49
CA THR A 27 -6.07 -3.77 1.01
C THR A 27 -4.79 -4.25 1.68
N ALA A 28 -3.63 -4.10 1.02
CA ALA A 28 -2.35 -4.62 1.50
C ALA A 28 -1.89 -3.99 2.83
N LEU A 29 -2.26 -2.73 3.09
CA LEU A 29 -1.87 -1.99 4.29
C LEU A 29 -2.99 -1.86 5.33
N GLY A 30 -4.21 -2.29 5.02
CA GLY A 30 -5.38 -1.97 5.84
C GLY A 30 -5.68 -0.47 5.86
N TYR A 31 -5.36 0.23 4.79
CA TYR A 31 -5.62 1.65 4.57
C TYR A 31 -6.97 1.84 3.88
N VAL A 32 -7.35 3.10 3.73
CA VAL A 32 -8.51 3.49 2.93
C VAL A 32 -8.07 4.36 1.76
N VAL A 33 -8.75 4.23 0.63
CA VAL A 33 -8.60 5.21 -0.45
C VAL A 33 -8.99 6.58 0.11
N GLN A 34 -8.13 7.57 -0.11
CA GLN A 34 -8.36 8.90 0.44
C GLN A 34 -9.73 9.43 0.04
N PRO A 35 -10.59 9.81 0.99
CA PRO A 35 -11.90 10.37 0.69
C PRO A 35 -11.76 11.72 -0.04
N PRO A 36 -12.79 12.16 -0.78
CA PRO A 36 -12.81 13.48 -1.39
C PRO A 36 -12.76 14.57 -0.33
N PRO A 37 -12.46 15.81 -0.72
CA PRO A 37 -12.51 16.96 0.20
C PRO A 37 -13.88 17.13 0.84
N GLU A 38 -13.90 17.74 2.03
CA GLU A 38 -15.14 18.04 2.73
C GLU A 38 -16.13 18.81 1.85
N GLY A 39 -17.39 18.42 1.88
CA GLY A 39 -18.46 19.01 1.07
C GLY A 39 -18.71 18.34 -0.28
N PHE A 40 -17.97 17.26 -0.61
CA PHE A 40 -18.18 16.48 -1.82
C PHE A 40 -18.44 14.99 -1.48
N ASP A 41 -19.42 14.40 -2.17
CA ASP A 41 -19.77 12.99 -1.97
C ASP A 41 -18.80 12.04 -2.69
N SER A 42 -18.13 12.53 -3.74
CA SER A 42 -17.19 11.72 -4.53
C SER A 42 -16.06 12.56 -5.14
N TRP A 43 -14.97 11.88 -5.49
CA TRP A 43 -13.87 12.50 -6.26
C TRP A 43 -14.34 13.04 -7.62
N PRO A 44 -15.18 12.32 -8.41
CA PRO A 44 -15.77 12.87 -9.64
C PRO A 44 -16.50 14.19 -9.42
N ASP A 45 -17.30 14.33 -8.37
CA ASP A 45 -18.03 15.57 -8.08
C ASP A 45 -17.06 16.73 -7.79
N PHE A 46 -16.03 16.49 -6.98
CA PHE A 46 -15.00 17.48 -6.71
C PHE A 46 -14.24 17.88 -7.98
N LEU A 47 -13.71 16.90 -8.71
CA LEU A 47 -12.89 17.14 -9.90
C LEU A 47 -13.68 17.88 -10.99
N SER A 48 -14.94 17.50 -11.18
CA SER A 48 -15.86 18.20 -12.07
C SER A 48 -16.07 19.66 -11.65
N SER A 49 -16.23 19.91 -10.34
CA SER A 49 -16.46 21.27 -9.81
C SER A 49 -15.29 22.23 -10.05
N ILE A 50 -14.06 21.69 -10.13
CA ILE A 50 -12.85 22.47 -10.40
C ILE A 50 -12.39 22.40 -11.86
N GLY A 51 -13.23 21.83 -12.75
CA GLY A 51 -13.00 21.83 -14.20
C GLY A 51 -11.98 20.82 -14.70
N VAL A 52 -11.68 19.77 -13.93
CA VAL A 52 -10.81 18.67 -14.39
C VAL A 52 -11.61 17.78 -15.36
N PRO A 53 -11.14 17.56 -16.60
CA PRO A 53 -11.84 16.71 -17.57
C PRO A 53 -11.85 15.25 -17.09
N GLU A 54 -12.91 14.51 -17.39
CA GLU A 54 -13.09 13.11 -16.99
C GLU A 54 -11.90 12.21 -17.40
N SER A 55 -11.32 12.47 -18.56
CA SER A 55 -10.13 11.75 -19.04
C SER A 55 -8.89 11.87 -18.14
N ALA A 56 -8.86 12.85 -17.24
CA ALA A 56 -7.76 13.08 -16.30
C ALA A 56 -8.08 12.65 -14.86
N TRP A 57 -9.29 12.15 -14.58
CA TRP A 57 -9.68 11.81 -13.20
C TRP A 57 -8.85 10.68 -12.58
N ASN A 58 -8.38 9.73 -13.39
CA ASN A 58 -7.50 8.67 -12.93
C ASN A 58 -5.99 9.00 -13.08
N SER A 59 -5.63 10.27 -13.25
CA SER A 59 -4.21 10.66 -13.31
C SER A 59 -3.51 10.57 -11.94
N ARG A 60 -4.28 10.53 -10.86
CA ARG A 60 -3.77 10.47 -9.48
C ARG A 60 -4.73 9.73 -8.57
N SER A 61 -4.18 9.08 -7.54
CA SER A 61 -4.94 8.51 -6.43
C SER A 61 -4.09 8.51 -5.16
N ALA A 62 -4.68 8.22 -4.01
CA ALA A 62 -3.94 8.09 -2.77
C ALA A 62 -4.66 7.16 -1.79
N VAL A 63 -3.87 6.59 -0.87
CA VAL A 63 -4.38 5.87 0.29
C VAL A 63 -3.80 6.45 1.57
N VAL A 64 -4.58 6.41 2.62
CA VAL A 64 -4.23 6.95 3.93
C VAL A 64 -4.53 5.94 5.03
N ASP A 65 -3.69 5.93 6.06
CA ASP A 65 -3.98 5.19 7.29
C ASP A 65 -5.16 5.84 8.00
N PRO A 66 -6.29 5.13 8.21
CA PRO A 66 -7.45 5.70 8.90
C PRO A 66 -7.15 6.08 10.36
N ARG A 67 -6.05 5.60 10.93
CA ARG A 67 -5.57 5.96 12.28
C ARG A 67 -4.55 7.10 12.27
N GLY A 68 -4.13 7.58 11.09
CA GLY A 68 -3.18 8.69 10.93
C GLY A 68 -1.76 8.43 11.44
N ARG A 69 -1.33 7.16 11.56
CA ARG A 69 -0.01 6.79 12.09
C ARG A 69 1.01 6.46 11.01
N GLY A 70 0.53 5.88 9.91
CA GLY A 70 1.38 5.50 8.78
C GLY A 70 1.48 6.59 7.71
N PRO A 71 2.47 6.51 6.82
CA PRO A 71 2.64 7.46 5.73
C PRO A 71 1.50 7.38 4.72
N ARG A 72 1.14 8.51 4.14
CA ARG A 72 0.28 8.55 2.97
C ARG A 72 1.01 7.94 1.77
N LEU A 73 0.35 7.06 1.00
CA LEU A 73 0.83 6.64 -0.30
C LEU A 73 0.07 7.40 -1.39
N PHE A 74 0.83 7.99 -2.30
CA PHE A 74 0.29 8.75 -3.43
C PHE A 74 0.70 8.06 -4.73
N PHE A 75 -0.25 7.88 -5.62
CA PHE A 75 -0.06 7.24 -6.93
C PHE A 75 -0.24 8.28 -8.02
N GLN A 76 0.73 8.38 -8.91
CA GLN A 76 0.66 9.29 -10.05
C GLN A 76 0.83 8.55 -11.35
N GLN A 77 -0.01 8.88 -12.32
CA GLN A 77 0.08 8.27 -13.64
C GLN A 77 1.33 8.77 -14.36
N VAL A 78 2.09 7.82 -14.89
CA VAL A 78 3.26 8.07 -15.75
C VAL A 78 3.18 7.21 -17.01
N PRO A 79 3.74 7.66 -18.13
CA PRO A 79 3.73 6.89 -19.38
C PRO A 79 4.73 5.72 -19.37
N GLU A 80 5.75 5.79 -18.50
CA GLU A 80 6.79 4.77 -18.42
C GLU A 80 6.29 3.53 -17.67
N SER A 81 6.52 2.36 -18.26
CA SER A 81 6.24 1.09 -17.61
C SER A 81 7.37 0.66 -16.69
N LYS A 82 7.04 -0.16 -15.68
CA LYS A 82 8.00 -0.79 -14.79
C LYS A 82 8.92 -1.74 -15.59
N THR A 83 10.23 -1.51 -15.55
CA THR A 83 11.23 -2.33 -16.26
C THR A 83 12.35 -2.86 -15.38
N ALA A 84 12.74 -2.12 -14.36
CA ALA A 84 13.83 -2.49 -13.46
C ALA A 84 13.30 -2.89 -12.08
N LYS A 85 14.10 -3.66 -11.32
CA LYS A 85 13.81 -3.97 -9.92
C LYS A 85 13.71 -2.69 -9.09
N ASN A 86 12.74 -2.64 -8.16
CA ASN A 86 12.62 -1.53 -7.23
C ASN A 86 13.91 -1.31 -6.43
N ARG A 87 14.25 -0.05 -6.22
CA ARG A 87 15.38 0.33 -5.33
C ARG A 87 14.91 0.60 -3.90
N VAL A 88 13.61 0.79 -3.70
CA VAL A 88 12.96 0.93 -2.40
C VAL A 88 11.85 -0.12 -2.33
N HIS A 89 11.80 -0.87 -1.25
CA HIS A 89 10.76 -1.85 -0.99
C HIS A 89 9.87 -1.37 0.15
N VAL A 90 8.60 -1.76 0.10
CA VAL A 90 7.67 -1.63 1.22
C VAL A 90 7.55 -2.99 1.87
N ASP A 91 7.72 -3.05 3.19
CA ASP A 91 7.54 -4.26 3.98
C ASP A 91 6.23 -4.16 4.76
N VAL A 92 5.35 -5.13 4.55
CA VAL A 92 4.04 -5.23 5.22
C VAL A 92 4.17 -6.21 6.38
N ASN A 93 3.91 -5.75 7.60
CA ASN A 93 3.89 -6.63 8.77
C ASN A 93 2.53 -7.31 8.91
N ALA A 94 2.49 -8.62 8.65
CA ALA A 94 1.26 -9.40 8.64
C ALA A 94 0.55 -9.43 10.00
N VAL A 95 1.30 -9.50 11.10
CA VAL A 95 0.74 -9.53 12.46
C VAL A 95 0.01 -8.22 12.76
N VAL A 96 0.62 -7.08 12.42
CA VAL A 96 0.00 -5.76 12.62
C VAL A 96 -1.19 -5.56 11.69
N ALA A 97 -1.09 -6.05 10.45
CA ALA A 97 -2.18 -6.00 9.48
C ALA A 97 -3.43 -6.74 9.99
N GLU A 98 -3.24 -7.85 10.73
CA GLU A 98 -4.32 -8.59 11.40
C GLU A 98 -4.75 -7.99 12.76
N GLY A 99 -4.16 -6.87 13.17
CA GLY A 99 -4.46 -6.20 14.44
C GLY A 99 -3.72 -6.78 15.65
N GLY A 100 -2.69 -7.59 15.43
CA GLY A 100 -1.88 -8.20 16.47
C GLY A 100 -0.73 -7.31 16.99
N ASP A 101 -0.09 -7.77 18.05
CA ASP A 101 1.09 -7.16 18.66
C ASP A 101 2.33 -8.02 18.36
N THR A 102 3.26 -7.48 17.57
CA THR A 102 4.49 -8.18 17.15
C THR A 102 5.41 -8.59 18.28
N ALA A 103 5.37 -7.87 19.42
CA ALA A 103 6.24 -8.14 20.56
C ALA A 103 5.88 -9.42 21.32
N ARG A 104 4.71 -10.01 21.05
CA ARG A 104 4.13 -11.14 21.81
C ARG A 104 3.77 -12.34 20.93
N VAL A 105 4.18 -12.36 19.67
CA VAL A 105 3.79 -13.41 18.74
C VAL A 105 4.90 -14.43 18.60
N GLU A 106 4.55 -15.70 18.87
CA GLU A 106 5.43 -16.84 18.66
C GLU A 106 5.76 -17.03 17.16
N PRO A 107 6.94 -17.59 16.83
CA PRO A 107 7.40 -17.76 15.44
C PRO A 107 6.39 -18.46 14.52
N ASP A 108 5.78 -19.55 14.99
CA ASP A 108 4.79 -20.30 14.21
C ASP A 108 3.52 -19.48 13.94
N ALA A 109 3.06 -18.70 14.93
CA ALA A 109 1.91 -17.82 14.76
C ALA A 109 2.22 -16.66 13.81
N ARG A 110 3.46 -16.14 13.83
CA ARG A 110 3.93 -15.13 12.87
C ARG A 110 3.93 -15.71 11.46
N ARG A 111 4.50 -16.90 11.25
CA ARG A 111 4.50 -17.59 9.97
C ARG A 111 3.06 -17.82 9.44
N ALA A 112 2.15 -18.21 10.32
CA ALA A 112 0.75 -18.39 9.96
C ALA A 112 0.08 -17.05 9.57
N ALA A 113 0.40 -15.94 10.25
CA ALA A 113 -0.09 -14.62 9.88
C ALA A 113 0.44 -14.20 8.49
N VAL A 114 1.72 -14.40 8.22
CA VAL A 114 2.32 -14.16 6.88
C VAL A 114 1.57 -14.94 5.80
N THR A 115 1.33 -16.25 6.01
CA THR A 115 0.61 -17.07 5.04
C THR A 115 -0.78 -16.53 4.76
N ARG A 116 -1.56 -16.22 5.80
CA ARG A 116 -2.91 -15.66 5.63
C ARG A 116 -2.89 -14.30 4.92
N TRP A 117 -1.93 -13.42 5.27
CA TRP A 117 -1.86 -12.10 4.65
C TRP A 117 -1.41 -12.17 3.20
N VAL A 118 -0.52 -13.09 2.86
CA VAL A 118 -0.17 -13.40 1.46
C VAL A 118 -1.40 -13.81 0.67
N ASP A 119 -2.27 -14.66 1.21
CA ASP A 119 -3.52 -15.04 0.55
C ASP A 119 -4.42 -13.80 0.28
N VAL A 120 -4.50 -12.88 1.24
CA VAL A 120 -5.26 -11.63 1.10
C VAL A 120 -4.70 -10.77 -0.04
N VAL A 121 -3.40 -10.52 -0.07
CA VAL A 121 -2.80 -9.66 -1.10
C VAL A 121 -2.77 -10.32 -2.48
N VAL A 122 -2.63 -11.63 -2.55
CA VAL A 122 -2.73 -12.39 -3.82
C VAL A 122 -4.16 -12.31 -4.35
N ALA A 123 -5.17 -12.46 -3.51
CA ALA A 123 -6.57 -12.27 -3.91
C ALA A 123 -6.86 -10.83 -4.38
N ALA A 124 -6.12 -9.84 -3.87
CA ALA A 124 -6.21 -8.44 -4.29
C ALA A 124 -5.42 -8.14 -5.58
N GLY A 125 -4.61 -9.08 -6.09
CA GLY A 125 -3.91 -8.95 -7.37
C GLY A 125 -2.39 -9.02 -7.31
N ALA A 126 -1.79 -9.35 -6.17
CA ALA A 126 -0.35 -9.57 -6.07
C ALA A 126 0.08 -10.90 -6.72
N THR A 127 1.33 -10.95 -7.14
CA THR A 127 1.99 -12.16 -7.62
C THR A 127 3.12 -12.54 -6.66
N THR A 128 3.14 -13.78 -6.19
CA THR A 128 4.23 -14.30 -5.36
C THR A 128 5.47 -14.52 -6.22
N VAL A 129 6.60 -14.00 -5.75
CA VAL A 129 7.91 -14.16 -6.41
C VAL A 129 8.74 -15.23 -5.71
N GLN A 130 8.89 -15.12 -4.39
CA GLN A 130 9.74 -16.00 -3.62
C GLN A 130 9.32 -16.03 -2.15
N THR A 131 9.37 -17.22 -1.55
CA THR A 131 9.35 -17.39 -0.10
C THR A 131 10.78 -17.51 0.40
N VAL A 132 11.13 -16.75 1.44
CA VAL A 132 12.48 -16.76 2.01
C VAL A 132 12.41 -17.19 3.46
N GLU A 133 13.34 -18.06 3.83
CA GLU A 133 13.59 -18.49 5.22
C GLU A 133 15.08 -18.33 5.47
N GLU A 134 15.44 -17.42 6.34
CA GLU A 134 16.83 -17.12 6.66
C GLU A 134 16.96 -16.73 8.13
N GLN A 135 17.92 -17.36 8.83
CA GLN A 135 18.26 -17.08 10.22
C GLN A 135 17.06 -17.13 11.20
N GLY A 136 16.06 -17.97 10.90
CA GLY A 136 14.83 -18.09 11.69
C GLY A 136 13.73 -17.09 11.35
N GLU A 137 14.00 -16.17 10.45
CA GLU A 137 13.00 -15.24 9.90
C GLU A 137 12.31 -15.87 8.69
N HIS A 138 11.06 -15.48 8.47
CA HIS A 138 10.23 -15.93 7.35
C HIS A 138 9.50 -14.74 6.72
N TRP A 139 9.66 -14.58 5.42
CA TRP A 139 8.92 -13.57 4.66
C TRP A 139 8.66 -14.03 3.23
N VAL A 140 7.73 -13.39 2.58
CA VAL A 140 7.40 -13.62 1.17
C VAL A 140 7.61 -12.35 0.38
N VAL A 141 8.34 -12.48 -0.72
CA VAL A 141 8.51 -11.41 -1.72
C VAL A 141 7.40 -11.53 -2.75
N LEU A 142 6.70 -10.45 -3.00
CA LEU A 142 5.61 -10.37 -3.97
C LEU A 142 5.81 -9.18 -4.90
N GLN A 143 4.99 -9.16 -5.95
CA GLN A 143 4.82 -7.99 -6.82
C GLN A 143 3.37 -7.52 -6.73
N ASP A 144 3.17 -6.20 -6.68
CA ASP A 144 1.86 -5.60 -6.79
C ASP A 144 1.29 -5.75 -8.23
N PRO A 145 0.06 -5.31 -8.52
CA PRO A 145 -0.54 -5.45 -9.85
C PRO A 145 0.23 -4.79 -11.00
N GLU A 146 1.18 -3.92 -10.71
CA GLU A 146 2.03 -3.25 -11.70
C GLU A 146 3.50 -3.73 -11.66
N GLY A 147 3.78 -4.78 -10.88
CA GLY A 147 5.09 -5.41 -10.83
C GLY A 147 6.07 -4.78 -9.84
N ASN A 148 5.62 -3.89 -8.96
CA ASN A 148 6.47 -3.34 -7.90
C ASN A 148 6.68 -4.38 -6.81
N GLU A 149 7.95 -4.65 -6.48
CA GLU A 149 8.30 -5.62 -5.45
C GLU A 149 8.04 -5.08 -4.06
N PHE A 150 7.45 -5.92 -3.20
CA PHE A 150 7.25 -5.68 -1.78
C PHE A 150 7.33 -6.98 -0.99
N CYS A 151 7.43 -6.90 0.33
CA CYS A 151 7.49 -8.07 1.19
C CYS A 151 6.33 -8.11 2.17
N VAL A 152 5.95 -9.33 2.57
CA VAL A 152 5.07 -9.61 3.72
C VAL A 152 5.87 -10.42 4.73
N HIS A 153 5.96 -9.95 5.99
CA HIS A 153 6.71 -10.57 7.07
C HIS A 153 5.98 -10.58 8.41
#